data_b9aa21c28b6866b29c873e308a1f1497
#
_entry.id   b9aa21c28b6866b29c873e308a1f1497
#
_cell.length_a   1.000
_cell.length_b   1.000
_cell.length_c   1.000
_cell.angle_alpha   90.00
_cell.angle_beta   90.00
_cell.angle_gamma   90.00
#
_symmetry.space_group_name_H-M   'P 1'
#
loop_
_entity.id
_entity.type
_entity.pdbx_description
1 polymer ?
#
loop_
_entity_poly.entity_id
_entity_poly.type
_entity_poly.pdbx_seq_one_letter_code
_entity_poly.pdbx_strand_id
1 'polypeptide(L)'
;AKSTTEARRFLGAITDVAGRSISKDELLWPLSMPPRINAQEIQVAQLENEFERHYRNYLAEKYGTKLQAISGIHYNMELGKDLVEALFQESDQIDIIAFKNALYLKLAQNYLRYRWVITYLFGAAPVAEQGFFDQEVPELVRSFRNSDHGYVNKEEIQVSFASLEDYVSAIENYIEQGDLIAEKEFYSAVRFRGQKVNRSFLDKGITYLEFRNFDLNPFERIGISQTTMDTVHLLLLAFLWLDAPENVDQALAQGHALNEKIALSHPLEPLPSEAETQNITTALDQLVQHFGLGDYHQGLVKQVKDAFADSSQTLAAQLLPHIKDKSLSDFALDKALAYHDYDWTAHYALKGYEEMELSTQMLLFDAIQKGLHFEILDEQDQFLKLWHKDHVEYVKNGNMTSKDNYV
;
A
#
# COMPACT_ATOMS: atom_id res chain seq x y z
N ALA A 1 5.40 -8.24 -10.01
CA ALA A 1 6.05 -9.12 -9.03
C ALA A 1 5.19 -10.37 -8.83
N LYS A 2 5.82 -11.52 -8.78
CA LYS A 2 5.16 -12.83 -8.62
C LYS A 2 5.11 -13.27 -7.15
N SER A 3 5.80 -12.54 -6.27
CA SER A 3 5.85 -12.79 -4.83
C SER A 3 6.08 -11.50 -4.06
N THR A 4 5.83 -11.54 -2.75
CA THR A 4 6.13 -10.44 -1.81
C THR A 4 7.64 -10.16 -1.76
N THR A 5 8.47 -11.20 -1.82
CA THR A 5 9.94 -11.09 -1.87
C THR A 5 10.40 -10.33 -3.11
N GLU A 6 9.88 -10.69 -4.28
CA GLU A 6 10.19 -9.98 -5.52
C GLU A 6 9.69 -8.54 -5.47
N ALA A 7 8.46 -8.30 -4.97
CA ALA A 7 7.92 -6.95 -4.83
C ALA A 7 8.78 -6.08 -3.90
N ARG A 8 9.27 -6.63 -2.77
CA ARG A 8 10.17 -5.93 -1.86
C ARG A 8 11.53 -5.64 -2.51
N ARG A 9 12.05 -6.58 -3.29
CA ARG A 9 13.29 -6.43 -4.08
C ARG A 9 13.18 -5.25 -5.06
N PHE A 10 12.07 -5.17 -5.81
CA PHE A 10 11.78 -4.04 -6.71
C PHE A 10 11.66 -2.72 -5.95
N LEU A 11 10.92 -2.70 -4.85
CA LEU A 11 10.76 -1.50 -4.02
C LEU A 11 12.11 -1.01 -3.49
N GLY A 12 12.98 -1.94 -3.06
CA GLY A 12 14.34 -1.64 -2.62
C GLY A 12 15.15 -0.94 -3.71
N ALA A 13 15.15 -1.49 -4.92
CA ALA A 13 15.86 -0.90 -6.07
C ALA A 13 15.31 0.49 -6.45
N ILE A 14 13.97 0.65 -6.46
CA ILE A 14 13.35 1.95 -6.73
C ILE A 14 13.74 2.97 -5.66
N THR A 15 13.78 2.57 -4.39
CA THR A 15 14.20 3.44 -3.28
C THR A 15 15.67 3.83 -3.41
N ASP A 16 16.55 2.91 -3.81
CA ASP A 16 17.96 3.21 -4.08
C ASP A 16 18.12 4.23 -5.20
N VAL A 17 17.38 4.07 -6.28
CA VAL A 17 17.40 5.04 -7.39
C VAL A 17 16.85 6.39 -6.95
N ALA A 18 15.73 6.42 -6.23
CA ALA A 18 15.14 7.66 -5.74
C ALA A 18 16.10 8.41 -4.80
N GLY A 19 16.65 7.71 -3.78
CA GLY A 19 17.58 8.30 -2.82
C GLY A 19 18.85 8.88 -3.45
N ARG A 20 19.32 8.29 -4.57
CA ARG A 20 20.50 8.79 -5.31
C ARG A 20 20.16 9.79 -6.42
N SER A 21 18.88 10.00 -6.72
CA SER A 21 18.43 10.95 -7.74
C SER A 21 18.01 12.30 -7.16
N ILE A 22 17.73 12.37 -5.87
CA ILE A 22 17.49 13.62 -5.16
C ILE A 22 18.80 14.37 -4.89
N SER A 23 18.72 15.67 -4.59
CA SER A 23 19.88 16.46 -4.21
C SER A 23 20.52 15.95 -2.90
N LYS A 24 21.82 16.21 -2.70
CA LYS A 24 22.52 15.85 -1.46
C LYS A 24 21.98 16.53 -0.21
N ASP A 25 21.26 17.64 -0.39
CA ASP A 25 20.64 18.40 0.68
C ASP A 25 19.19 18.00 0.94
N GLU A 26 18.65 17.05 0.15
CA GLU A 26 17.30 16.52 0.29
C GLU A 26 17.31 15.15 0.97
N LEU A 27 16.27 14.86 1.75
CA LEU A 27 16.11 13.62 2.48
C LEU A 27 14.75 12.97 2.15
N LEU A 28 14.73 11.65 2.01
CA LEU A 28 13.49 10.89 2.01
C LEU A 28 12.98 10.77 3.46
N TRP A 29 11.79 11.34 3.70
CA TRP A 29 11.22 11.34 5.06
C TRP A 29 10.62 9.97 5.40
N PRO A 30 11.00 9.34 6.53
CA PRO A 30 10.65 7.95 6.82
C PRO A 30 9.32 7.75 7.56
N LEU A 31 8.59 8.82 7.91
CA LEU A 31 7.30 8.76 8.60
C LEU A 31 6.15 9.11 7.67
N SER A 32 4.98 8.57 7.96
CA SER A 32 3.74 8.93 7.25
C SER A 32 3.27 10.35 7.56
N MET A 33 3.42 10.80 8.81
CA MET A 33 3.18 12.19 9.15
C MET A 33 4.41 13.04 8.78
N PRO A 34 4.20 14.19 8.12
CA PRO A 34 5.31 15.05 7.71
C PRO A 34 6.02 15.70 8.90
N PRO A 35 7.25 16.23 8.71
CA PRO A 35 7.92 17.06 9.70
C PRO A 35 7.12 18.34 9.94
N ARG A 36 7.57 19.15 10.90
CA ARG A 36 7.01 20.49 11.11
C ARG A 36 7.25 21.36 9.88
N ILE A 37 6.18 21.65 9.13
CA ILE A 37 6.21 22.41 7.89
C ILE A 37 5.12 23.48 7.89
N ASN A 38 5.37 24.60 7.21
CA ASN A 38 4.35 25.60 6.93
C ASN A 38 3.61 25.24 5.64
N ALA A 39 2.29 25.47 5.62
CA ALA A 39 1.48 25.18 4.43
C ALA A 39 1.99 25.91 3.17
N GLN A 40 2.57 27.11 3.34
CA GLN A 40 3.12 27.93 2.25
C GLN A 40 4.43 27.37 1.68
N GLU A 41 5.15 26.52 2.42
CA GLU A 41 6.40 25.90 1.98
C GLU A 41 6.18 24.59 1.22
N ILE A 42 4.96 24.03 1.30
CA ILE A 42 4.61 22.79 0.60
C ILE A 42 4.43 23.11 -0.89
N GLN A 43 5.35 22.59 -1.69
CA GLN A 43 5.28 22.74 -3.14
C GLN A 43 4.40 21.64 -3.75
N VAL A 44 3.41 22.06 -4.53
CA VAL A 44 2.61 21.11 -5.33
C VAL A 44 3.47 20.58 -6.46
N ALA A 45 3.45 19.26 -6.68
CA ALA A 45 4.25 18.60 -7.70
C ALA A 45 4.00 19.20 -9.09
N GLN A 46 5.08 19.63 -9.76
CA GLN A 46 5.07 20.19 -11.11
C GLN A 46 5.16 19.04 -12.11
N LEU A 47 4.01 18.58 -12.60
CA LEU A 47 3.91 17.49 -13.56
C LEU A 47 3.88 18.01 -14.99
N GLU A 48 4.46 17.27 -15.94
CA GLU A 48 4.45 17.65 -17.38
C GLU A 48 3.03 17.66 -17.94
N ASN A 49 2.20 16.72 -17.52
CA ASN A 49 0.80 16.64 -17.95
C ASN A 49 -0.01 17.79 -17.32
N GLU A 50 -0.58 18.67 -18.16
CA GLU A 50 -1.33 19.84 -17.74
C GLU A 50 -2.58 19.48 -16.88
N PHE A 51 -3.32 18.44 -17.26
CA PHE A 51 -4.47 17.95 -16.49
C PHE A 51 -4.05 17.48 -15.09
N GLU A 52 -2.95 16.71 -14.99
CA GLU A 52 -2.45 16.23 -13.70
C GLU A 52 -1.98 17.38 -12.81
N ARG A 53 -1.34 18.39 -13.38
CA ARG A 53 -0.91 19.60 -12.65
C ARG A 53 -2.11 20.40 -12.15
N HIS A 54 -3.12 20.59 -13.01
CA HIS A 54 -4.37 21.27 -12.62
C HIS A 54 -5.09 20.49 -11.51
N TYR A 55 -5.18 19.18 -11.65
CA TYR A 55 -5.78 18.30 -10.66
C TYR A 55 -5.08 18.39 -9.28
N ARG A 56 -3.75 18.44 -9.24
CA ARG A 56 -3.00 18.61 -7.99
C ARG A 56 -3.26 19.94 -7.31
N ASN A 57 -3.31 21.03 -8.08
CA ASN A 57 -3.65 22.35 -7.56
C ASN A 57 -5.08 22.37 -7.01
N TYR A 58 -6.04 21.79 -7.71
CA TYR A 58 -7.43 21.65 -7.25
C TYR A 58 -7.51 20.88 -5.91
N LEU A 59 -6.78 19.78 -5.76
CA LEU A 59 -6.75 19.04 -4.50
C LEU A 59 -6.15 19.86 -3.36
N ALA A 60 -5.09 20.62 -3.63
CA ALA A 60 -4.45 21.51 -2.66
C ALA A 60 -5.40 22.63 -2.19
N GLU A 61 -6.20 23.19 -3.09
CA GLU A 61 -7.22 24.18 -2.75
C GLU A 61 -8.40 23.59 -1.98
N LYS A 62 -8.89 22.40 -2.39
CA LYS A 62 -10.09 21.76 -1.80
C LYS A 62 -9.83 21.13 -0.45
N TYR A 63 -8.70 20.44 -0.28
CA TYR A 63 -8.37 19.64 0.91
C TYR A 63 -7.23 20.21 1.75
N GLY A 64 -6.55 21.24 1.26
CA GLY A 64 -5.37 21.84 1.88
C GLY A 64 -4.06 21.13 1.54
N THR A 65 -2.96 21.87 1.53
CA THR A 65 -1.62 21.36 1.20
C THR A 65 -1.05 20.44 2.28
N LYS A 66 -1.34 20.70 3.57
CA LYS A 66 -0.83 19.90 4.69
C LYS A 66 -1.27 18.43 4.59
N LEU A 67 -2.56 18.15 4.30
CA LEU A 67 -3.05 16.79 4.16
C LEU A 67 -2.42 16.05 2.96
N GLN A 68 -2.03 16.79 1.91
CA GLN A 68 -1.31 16.24 0.77
C GLN A 68 0.12 15.79 1.12
N ALA A 69 0.69 16.29 2.22
CA ALA A 69 2.02 15.92 2.69
C ALA A 69 2.02 14.62 3.52
N ILE A 70 0.84 14.12 3.92
CA ILE A 70 0.72 12.80 4.55
C ILE A 70 1.03 11.72 3.51
N SER A 71 1.97 10.84 3.82
CA SER A 71 2.43 9.77 2.92
C SER A 71 2.13 8.37 3.46
N GLY A 72 2.25 7.38 2.61
CA GLY A 72 2.08 5.97 2.99
C GLY A 72 2.38 5.04 1.83
N ILE A 73 2.18 3.75 2.06
CA ILE A 73 2.42 2.71 1.08
C ILE A 73 1.10 2.27 0.44
N HIS A 74 1.13 2.03 -0.86
CA HIS A 74 0.09 1.31 -1.57
C HIS A 74 0.56 -0.14 -1.80
N TYR A 75 -0.27 -1.08 -1.37
CA TYR A 75 -0.04 -2.50 -1.58
C TYR A 75 -0.98 -2.98 -2.69
N ASN A 76 -0.41 -3.42 -3.82
CA ASN A 76 -1.20 -3.90 -4.96
C ASN A 76 -1.20 -5.43 -4.97
N MET A 77 -2.37 -6.05 -5.14
CA MET A 77 -2.52 -7.49 -5.23
C MET A 77 -3.40 -7.87 -6.42
N GLU A 78 -2.86 -8.72 -7.29
CA GLU A 78 -3.58 -9.41 -8.34
C GLU A 78 -3.77 -10.89 -7.97
N LEU A 79 -4.97 -11.42 -8.16
CA LEU A 79 -5.22 -12.86 -8.00
C LEU A 79 -4.59 -13.61 -9.18
N GLY A 80 -3.80 -14.63 -8.88
CA GLY A 80 -3.15 -15.44 -9.89
C GLY A 80 -4.18 -16.04 -10.87
N LYS A 81 -3.85 -16.03 -12.16
CA LYS A 81 -4.73 -16.53 -13.22
C LYS A 81 -5.13 -17.97 -12.97
N ASP A 82 -4.17 -18.82 -12.60
CA ASP A 82 -4.42 -20.25 -12.35
C ASP A 82 -5.37 -20.46 -11.16
N LEU A 83 -5.26 -19.62 -10.11
CA LEU A 83 -6.19 -19.65 -8.98
C LEU A 83 -7.61 -19.28 -9.40
N VAL A 84 -7.76 -18.20 -10.17
CA VAL A 84 -9.07 -17.75 -10.64
C VAL A 84 -9.70 -18.80 -11.55
N GLU A 85 -8.94 -19.39 -12.46
CA GLU A 85 -9.41 -20.44 -13.37
C GLU A 85 -9.83 -21.71 -12.59
N ALA A 86 -9.04 -22.15 -11.59
CA ALA A 86 -9.38 -23.31 -10.77
C ALA A 86 -10.67 -23.08 -9.98
N LEU A 87 -10.82 -21.93 -9.31
CA LEU A 87 -12.03 -21.59 -8.58
C LEU A 87 -13.25 -21.43 -9.50
N PHE A 88 -13.06 -20.89 -10.70
CA PHE A 88 -14.13 -20.75 -11.69
C PHE A 88 -14.63 -22.11 -12.16
N GLN A 89 -13.74 -23.08 -12.42
CA GLN A 89 -14.11 -24.44 -12.83
C GLN A 89 -14.92 -25.21 -11.76
N GLU A 90 -14.71 -24.87 -10.48
CA GLU A 90 -15.47 -25.46 -9.35
C GLU A 90 -16.79 -24.71 -9.08
N SER A 91 -17.03 -23.58 -9.74
CA SER A 91 -18.25 -22.79 -9.59
C SER A 91 -19.30 -23.11 -10.67
N ASP A 92 -20.57 -22.78 -10.38
CA ASP A 92 -21.67 -22.85 -11.35
C ASP A 92 -21.74 -21.61 -12.27
N GLN A 93 -20.75 -20.73 -12.23
CA GLN A 93 -20.72 -19.51 -13.02
C GLN A 93 -20.33 -19.79 -14.48
N ILE A 94 -20.87 -19.00 -15.38
CA ILE A 94 -20.64 -19.12 -16.83
C ILE A 94 -19.79 -17.97 -17.42
N ASP A 95 -19.60 -16.90 -16.66
CA ASP A 95 -18.84 -15.72 -17.06
C ASP A 95 -17.65 -15.53 -16.12
N ILE A 96 -16.45 -15.78 -16.61
CA ILE A 96 -15.21 -15.67 -15.84
C ILE A 96 -14.90 -14.22 -15.43
N ILE A 97 -15.33 -13.21 -16.21
CA ILE A 97 -15.13 -11.79 -15.89
C ILE A 97 -16.01 -11.42 -14.70
N ALA A 98 -17.29 -11.77 -14.76
CA ALA A 98 -18.22 -11.55 -13.66
C ALA A 98 -17.78 -12.31 -12.39
N PHE A 99 -17.32 -13.56 -12.53
CA PHE A 99 -16.77 -14.35 -11.43
C PHE A 99 -15.55 -13.68 -10.79
N LYS A 100 -14.57 -13.27 -11.59
CA LYS A 100 -13.36 -12.56 -11.13
C LYS A 100 -13.72 -11.23 -10.41
N ASN A 101 -14.66 -10.48 -10.99
CA ASN A 101 -15.17 -9.26 -10.36
C ASN A 101 -15.82 -9.53 -9.00
N ALA A 102 -16.59 -10.61 -8.86
CA ALA A 102 -17.19 -11.01 -7.60
C ALA A 102 -16.14 -11.37 -6.53
N LEU A 103 -15.04 -12.06 -6.92
CA LEU A 103 -13.92 -12.32 -5.99
C LEU A 103 -13.27 -11.03 -5.51
N TYR A 104 -12.98 -10.09 -6.40
CA TYR A 104 -12.37 -8.81 -6.02
C TYR A 104 -13.32 -7.95 -5.19
N LEU A 105 -14.61 -7.94 -5.51
CA LEU A 105 -15.61 -7.22 -4.74
C LEU A 105 -15.71 -7.78 -3.32
N LYS A 106 -15.80 -9.10 -3.17
CA LYS A 106 -15.79 -9.80 -1.87
C LYS A 106 -14.54 -9.45 -1.06
N LEU A 107 -13.36 -9.50 -1.69
CA LEU A 107 -12.11 -9.13 -1.04
C LEU A 107 -12.12 -7.66 -0.59
N ALA A 108 -12.61 -6.74 -1.41
CA ALA A 108 -12.71 -5.32 -1.07
C ALA A 108 -13.69 -5.08 0.08
N GLN A 109 -14.85 -5.75 0.09
CA GLN A 109 -15.85 -5.69 1.16
C GLN A 109 -15.26 -6.15 2.50
N ASN A 110 -14.64 -7.33 2.52
CA ASN A 110 -14.02 -7.86 3.74
C ASN A 110 -12.80 -7.02 4.16
N TYR A 111 -12.01 -6.52 3.22
CA TYR A 111 -10.93 -5.60 3.55
C TYR A 111 -11.44 -4.32 4.23
N LEU A 112 -12.47 -3.67 3.71
CA LEU A 112 -13.06 -2.47 4.31
C LEU A 112 -13.68 -2.75 5.68
N ARG A 113 -14.30 -3.90 5.86
CA ARG A 113 -14.82 -4.35 7.15
C ARG A 113 -13.70 -4.56 8.18
N TYR A 114 -12.58 -5.19 7.78
CA TYR A 114 -11.50 -5.61 8.67
C TYR A 114 -10.23 -4.77 8.56
N ARG A 115 -10.24 -3.63 7.85
CA ARG A 115 -9.05 -2.76 7.68
C ARG A 115 -8.44 -2.29 9.00
N TRP A 116 -9.23 -2.28 10.07
CA TRP A 116 -8.76 -1.98 11.42
C TRP A 116 -7.64 -2.92 11.89
N VAL A 117 -7.57 -4.15 11.37
CA VAL A 117 -6.47 -5.11 11.65
C VAL A 117 -5.15 -4.53 11.15
N ILE A 118 -5.15 -3.98 9.94
CA ILE A 118 -3.96 -3.34 9.35
C ILE A 118 -3.56 -2.11 10.18
N THR A 119 -4.52 -1.27 10.54
CA THR A 119 -4.28 -0.09 11.38
C THR A 119 -3.76 -0.47 12.76
N TYR A 120 -4.30 -1.53 13.37
CA TYR A 120 -3.85 -2.01 14.67
C TYR A 120 -2.41 -2.54 14.64
N LEU A 121 -2.11 -3.44 13.69
CA LEU A 121 -0.81 -4.11 13.61
C LEU A 121 0.30 -3.19 13.10
N PHE A 122 0.00 -2.39 12.07
CA PHE A 122 0.98 -1.67 11.26
C PHE A 122 0.78 -0.15 11.24
N GLY A 123 -0.16 0.39 12.00
CA GLY A 123 -0.26 1.84 12.21
C GLY A 123 1.03 2.38 12.80
N ALA A 124 1.57 3.47 12.23
CA ALA A 124 2.86 4.04 12.59
C ALA A 124 2.88 5.58 12.43
N ALA A 125 1.73 6.21 12.68
CA ALA A 125 1.60 7.67 12.65
C ALA A 125 1.03 8.19 13.99
N PRO A 126 1.75 7.94 15.14
CA PRO A 126 1.19 8.11 16.47
C PRO A 126 1.14 9.57 16.95
N VAL A 127 1.88 10.46 16.32
CA VAL A 127 1.91 11.89 16.66
C VAL A 127 1.85 12.71 15.37
N ALA A 128 1.30 13.91 15.48
CA ALA A 128 1.40 14.96 14.49
C ALA A 128 2.21 16.12 15.06
N GLU A 129 3.07 16.72 14.25
CA GLU A 129 3.89 17.86 14.67
C GLU A 129 3.02 19.06 15.03
N GLN A 130 3.50 19.88 15.93
CA GLN A 130 2.78 21.06 16.43
C GLN A 130 2.32 21.96 15.28
N GLY A 131 1.03 22.28 15.25
CA GLY A 131 0.42 23.13 14.23
C GLY A 131 0.13 22.42 12.90
N PHE A 132 0.23 21.08 12.84
CA PHE A 132 -0.20 20.35 11.66
C PHE A 132 -1.72 20.39 11.52
N PHE A 133 -2.45 20.06 12.58
CA PHE A 133 -3.91 20.21 12.62
C PHE A 133 -4.29 21.58 13.16
N ASP A 134 -5.31 22.20 12.59
CA ASP A 134 -5.86 23.48 13.04
C ASP A 134 -6.90 23.31 14.17
N GLN A 135 -7.32 22.09 14.43
CA GLN A 135 -8.24 21.69 15.49
C GLN A 135 -7.53 20.92 16.59
N GLU A 136 -8.15 20.81 17.75
CA GLU A 136 -7.66 19.97 18.84
C GLU A 136 -7.80 18.49 18.47
N VAL A 137 -6.72 17.73 18.62
CA VAL A 137 -6.66 16.30 18.35
C VAL A 137 -6.06 15.55 19.53
N PRO A 138 -6.28 14.23 19.69
CA PRO A 138 -5.60 13.44 20.70
C PRO A 138 -4.07 13.60 20.61
N GLU A 139 -3.37 13.56 21.74
CA GLU A 139 -1.91 13.77 21.75
C GLU A 139 -1.12 12.59 21.24
N LEU A 140 -1.67 11.38 21.39
CA LEU A 140 -0.98 10.13 21.08
C LEU A 140 -2.00 9.08 20.65
N VAL A 141 -1.84 8.59 19.44
CA VAL A 141 -2.75 7.65 18.80
C VAL A 141 -1.98 6.49 18.13
N ARG A 142 -2.65 5.56 17.47
CA ARG A 142 -1.96 4.56 16.63
C ARG A 142 -1.60 5.10 15.26
N SER A 143 -2.55 5.80 14.61
CA SER A 143 -2.30 6.35 13.29
C SER A 143 -3.27 7.49 12.97
N PHE A 144 -2.80 8.72 13.00
CA PHE A 144 -3.54 9.86 12.45
C PHE A 144 -3.85 9.69 10.97
N ARG A 145 -2.92 9.12 10.20
CA ARG A 145 -3.11 8.91 8.77
C ARG A 145 -4.29 7.99 8.44
N ASN A 146 -4.54 6.97 9.27
CA ASN A 146 -5.60 5.98 9.05
C ASN A 146 -6.91 6.33 9.78
N SER A 147 -6.99 7.49 10.43
CA SER A 147 -8.19 8.07 11.03
C SER A 147 -8.86 9.08 10.09
N ASP A 148 -10.01 9.61 10.50
CA ASP A 148 -10.70 10.69 9.79
C ASP A 148 -9.97 12.05 9.87
N HIS A 149 -8.89 12.16 10.66
CA HIS A 149 -7.94 13.28 10.60
C HIS A 149 -6.96 13.18 9.43
N GLY A 150 -6.86 12.02 8.76
CA GLY A 150 -6.04 11.82 7.57
C GLY A 150 -6.69 12.39 6.32
N TYR A 151 -6.22 11.93 5.16
CA TYR A 151 -6.83 12.32 3.89
C TYR A 151 -8.09 11.49 3.65
N VAL A 152 -9.26 12.13 3.74
CA VAL A 152 -10.57 11.52 3.49
C VAL A 152 -11.40 12.40 2.57
N ASN A 153 -12.37 11.82 1.84
CA ASN A 153 -13.36 12.60 1.13
C ASN A 153 -14.30 13.29 2.13
N LYS A 154 -15.04 14.29 1.65
CA LYS A 154 -16.11 14.91 2.43
C LYS A 154 -17.17 13.88 2.81
N GLU A 155 -17.82 14.06 3.95
CA GLU A 155 -18.80 13.13 4.52
C GLU A 155 -19.98 12.82 3.56
N GLU A 156 -20.33 13.76 2.68
CA GLU A 156 -21.39 13.60 1.70
C GLU A 156 -21.06 12.59 0.60
N ILE A 157 -19.75 12.26 0.38
CA ILE A 157 -19.32 11.31 -0.64
C ILE A 157 -19.42 9.88 -0.08
N GLN A 158 -20.55 9.26 -0.30
CA GLN A 158 -20.84 7.88 0.12
C GLN A 158 -20.94 6.97 -1.10
N VAL A 159 -20.04 5.98 -1.21
CA VAL A 159 -20.01 5.03 -2.31
C VAL A 159 -20.23 3.62 -1.77
N SER A 160 -21.32 2.98 -2.22
CA SER A 160 -21.63 1.61 -1.84
C SER A 160 -20.69 0.62 -2.55
N PHE A 161 -20.30 -0.41 -1.82
CA PHE A 161 -19.59 -1.60 -2.34
C PHE A 161 -20.53 -2.82 -2.38
N ALA A 162 -21.85 -2.63 -2.34
CA ALA A 162 -22.80 -3.74 -2.37
C ALA A 162 -22.74 -4.48 -3.71
N SER A 163 -22.56 -3.75 -4.80
CA SER A 163 -22.27 -4.31 -6.13
C SER A 163 -21.25 -3.45 -6.87
N LEU A 164 -20.63 -4.01 -7.90
CA LEU A 164 -19.72 -3.25 -8.75
C LEU A 164 -20.44 -2.18 -9.57
N GLU A 165 -21.71 -2.42 -9.93
CA GLU A 165 -22.57 -1.44 -10.62
C GLU A 165 -22.88 -0.25 -9.70
N ASP A 166 -23.24 -0.48 -8.43
CA ASP A 166 -23.49 0.57 -7.46
C ASP A 166 -22.24 1.42 -7.24
N TYR A 167 -21.08 0.78 -7.09
CA TYR A 167 -19.79 1.46 -6.94
C TYR A 167 -19.50 2.39 -8.12
N VAL A 168 -19.62 1.89 -9.34
CA VAL A 168 -19.33 2.66 -10.56
C VAL A 168 -20.31 3.80 -10.72
N SER A 169 -21.62 3.50 -10.59
CA SER A 169 -22.68 4.49 -10.79
C SER A 169 -22.66 5.61 -9.75
N ALA A 170 -22.32 5.29 -8.49
CA ALA A 170 -22.19 6.30 -7.45
C ALA A 170 -21.09 7.31 -7.77
N ILE A 171 -19.90 6.84 -8.19
CA ILE A 171 -18.78 7.72 -8.53
C ILE A 171 -19.10 8.56 -9.76
N GLU A 172 -19.71 7.99 -10.79
CA GLU A 172 -20.14 8.73 -12.00
C GLU A 172 -21.14 9.84 -11.64
N ASN A 173 -22.13 9.54 -10.78
CA ASN A 173 -23.11 10.53 -10.32
C ASN A 173 -22.44 11.70 -9.57
N TYR A 174 -21.47 11.45 -8.68
CA TYR A 174 -20.74 12.51 -8.00
C TYR A 174 -19.90 13.37 -8.96
N ILE A 175 -19.37 12.78 -10.03
CA ILE A 175 -18.67 13.53 -11.07
C ILE A 175 -19.65 14.40 -11.88
N GLU A 176 -20.81 13.87 -12.26
CA GLU A 176 -21.84 14.62 -12.99
C GLU A 176 -22.42 15.78 -12.18
N GLN A 177 -22.52 15.62 -10.84
CA GLN A 177 -22.97 16.66 -9.92
C GLN A 177 -21.87 17.70 -9.61
N GLY A 178 -20.61 17.41 -9.94
CA GLY A 178 -19.46 18.28 -9.68
C GLY A 178 -18.88 18.16 -8.27
N ASP A 179 -19.32 17.17 -7.48
CA ASP A 179 -18.77 16.88 -6.15
C ASP A 179 -17.38 16.25 -6.22
N LEU A 180 -17.13 15.49 -7.29
CA LEU A 180 -15.82 14.96 -7.66
C LEU A 180 -15.42 15.50 -9.04
N ILE A 181 -14.14 15.84 -9.24
CA ILE A 181 -13.61 16.28 -10.53
C ILE A 181 -13.25 15.11 -11.45
N ALA A 182 -12.95 13.95 -10.86
CA ALA A 182 -12.58 12.73 -11.58
C ALA A 182 -12.71 11.50 -10.65
N GLU A 183 -12.83 10.29 -11.23
CA GLU A 183 -12.91 9.02 -10.50
C GLU A 183 -11.76 8.83 -9.49
N LYS A 184 -10.57 9.32 -9.82
CA LYS A 184 -9.36 9.22 -8.97
C LYS A 184 -9.41 10.09 -7.71
N GLU A 185 -10.34 11.06 -7.63
CA GLU A 185 -10.55 11.87 -6.43
C GLU A 185 -11.28 11.08 -5.33
N PHE A 186 -12.13 10.11 -5.70
CA PHE A 186 -12.75 9.27 -4.70
C PHE A 186 -11.68 8.53 -3.89
N TYR A 187 -11.63 8.79 -2.59
CA TYR A 187 -10.71 8.14 -1.67
C TYR A 187 -11.40 6.96 -0.97
N SER A 188 -10.76 5.81 -1.02
CA SER A 188 -11.11 4.63 -0.22
C SER A 188 -9.82 3.90 0.18
N ALA A 189 -9.87 3.15 1.28
CA ALA A 189 -8.76 2.31 1.71
C ALA A 189 -8.43 1.19 0.72
N VAL A 190 -9.35 0.87 -0.19
CA VAL A 190 -9.14 -0.06 -1.32
C VAL A 190 -9.70 0.53 -2.60
N ARG A 191 -9.02 0.31 -3.73
CA ARG A 191 -9.47 0.70 -5.08
C ARG A 191 -9.39 -0.46 -6.06
N PHE A 192 -10.38 -0.54 -6.94
CA PHE A 192 -10.33 -1.39 -8.13
C PHE A 192 -9.40 -0.77 -9.17
N ARG A 193 -8.59 -1.62 -9.83
CA ARG A 193 -7.56 -1.17 -10.78
C ARG A 193 -7.50 -2.05 -12.02
N GLY A 194 -6.84 -1.53 -13.08
CA GLY A 194 -6.58 -2.22 -14.35
C GLY A 194 -7.33 -1.66 -15.55
N GLN A 195 -8.29 -0.77 -15.34
CA GLN A 195 -9.02 -0.10 -16.42
C GLN A 195 -8.77 1.41 -16.37
N LYS A 196 -8.95 2.08 -17.53
CA LYS A 196 -8.79 3.54 -17.64
C LYS A 196 -9.95 4.30 -17.00
N VAL A 197 -11.16 3.73 -17.04
CA VAL A 197 -12.39 4.26 -16.44
C VAL A 197 -13.11 3.15 -15.70
N ASN A 198 -13.78 3.49 -14.60
CA ASN A 198 -14.42 2.52 -13.71
C ASN A 198 -15.53 1.71 -14.43
N ARG A 199 -16.29 2.33 -15.32
CA ARG A 199 -17.35 1.67 -16.09
C ARG A 199 -16.83 0.44 -16.86
N SER A 200 -15.58 0.48 -17.31
CA SER A 200 -14.95 -0.65 -18.02
C SER A 200 -14.68 -1.87 -17.14
N PHE A 201 -14.77 -1.76 -15.80
CA PHE A 201 -14.69 -2.95 -14.94
C PHE A 201 -15.84 -3.93 -15.17
N LEU A 202 -17.02 -3.43 -15.55
CA LEU A 202 -18.20 -4.27 -15.78
C LEU A 202 -17.98 -5.23 -16.97
N ASP A 203 -17.34 -4.75 -18.04
CA ASP A 203 -17.16 -5.50 -19.28
C ASP A 203 -15.81 -6.20 -19.37
N LYS A 204 -14.74 -5.55 -18.86
CA LYS A 204 -13.34 -6.01 -19.03
C LYS A 204 -12.75 -6.63 -17.76
N GLY A 205 -13.43 -6.47 -16.64
CA GLY A 205 -13.01 -6.99 -15.35
C GLY A 205 -11.98 -6.11 -14.62
N ILE A 206 -11.94 -6.32 -13.31
CA ILE A 206 -10.92 -5.77 -12.41
C ILE A 206 -9.63 -6.57 -12.62
N THR A 207 -8.49 -5.91 -12.73
CA THR A 207 -7.20 -6.59 -12.85
C THR A 207 -6.60 -6.86 -11.48
N TYR A 208 -6.57 -5.83 -10.61
CA TYR A 208 -6.01 -5.95 -9.27
C TYR A 208 -6.67 -4.98 -8.30
N LEU A 209 -6.41 -5.16 -7.00
CA LEU A 209 -6.78 -4.21 -5.94
C LEU A 209 -5.56 -3.43 -5.47
N GLU A 210 -5.77 -2.14 -5.22
CA GLU A 210 -4.82 -1.25 -4.57
C GLU A 210 -5.29 -0.97 -3.15
N PHE A 211 -4.56 -1.47 -2.16
CA PHE A 211 -4.80 -1.24 -0.74
C PHE A 211 -3.94 -0.06 -0.26
N ARG A 212 -4.50 0.87 0.51
CA ARG A 212 -3.93 2.21 0.67
C ARG A 212 -3.68 2.66 2.12
N ASN A 213 -4.09 1.90 3.11
CA ASN A 213 -3.99 2.31 4.52
C ASN A 213 -2.75 1.75 5.25
N PHE A 214 -1.60 1.67 4.57
CA PHE A 214 -0.33 1.27 5.19
C PHE A 214 0.51 2.49 5.50
N ASP A 215 0.87 2.65 6.79
CA ASP A 215 1.84 3.65 7.22
C ASP A 215 3.26 3.23 6.85
N LEU A 216 4.15 4.21 6.73
CA LEU A 216 5.57 3.96 6.59
C LEU A 216 6.13 3.42 7.91
N ASN A 217 6.84 2.29 7.84
CA ASN A 217 7.61 1.78 8.95
C ASN A 217 9.01 2.45 8.97
N PRO A 218 9.29 3.36 9.91
CA PRO A 218 10.56 4.10 9.92
C PRO A 218 11.78 3.25 10.35
N PHE A 219 11.55 2.03 10.83
CA PHE A 219 12.64 1.10 11.13
C PHE A 219 13.16 0.38 9.87
N GLU A 220 12.44 0.50 8.76
CA GLU A 220 12.76 -0.05 7.45
C GLU A 220 13.07 1.08 6.46
N ARG A 221 14.25 1.06 5.84
CA ARG A 221 14.66 2.09 4.87
C ARG A 221 13.67 2.24 3.70
N ILE A 222 13.06 1.14 3.28
CA ILE A 222 12.06 1.13 2.21
C ILE A 222 10.62 1.26 2.72
N GLY A 223 10.43 1.57 4.01
CA GLY A 223 9.13 1.84 4.63
C GLY A 223 8.28 0.61 4.96
N ILE A 224 8.72 -0.62 4.61
CA ILE A 224 7.98 -1.86 4.89
C ILE A 224 8.93 -3.05 5.02
N SER A 225 8.69 -3.94 6.02
CA SER A 225 9.45 -5.17 6.19
C SER A 225 8.92 -6.31 5.31
N GLN A 226 9.76 -7.33 5.07
CA GLN A 226 9.32 -8.57 4.40
C GLN A 226 8.20 -9.24 5.20
N THR A 227 8.38 -9.35 6.51
CA THR A 227 7.38 -9.95 7.41
C THR A 227 6.03 -9.22 7.34
N THR A 228 6.05 -7.89 7.29
CA THR A 228 4.80 -7.11 7.11
C THR A 228 4.14 -7.44 5.77
N MET A 229 4.91 -7.48 4.66
CA MET A 229 4.35 -7.80 3.33
C MET A 229 3.74 -9.20 3.31
N ASP A 230 4.40 -10.18 3.89
CA ASP A 230 3.93 -11.58 3.94
C ASP A 230 2.70 -11.73 4.84
N THR A 231 2.69 -11.05 6.00
CA THR A 231 1.52 -11.03 6.90
C THR A 231 0.33 -10.37 6.22
N VAL A 232 0.52 -9.24 5.54
CA VAL A 232 -0.53 -8.57 4.76
C VAL A 232 -1.07 -9.49 3.68
N HIS A 233 -0.18 -10.15 2.92
CA HIS A 233 -0.60 -11.11 1.91
C HIS A 233 -1.49 -12.22 2.49
N LEU A 234 -1.08 -12.80 3.62
CA LEU A 234 -1.83 -13.83 4.31
C LEU A 234 -3.18 -13.32 4.84
N LEU A 235 -3.24 -12.09 5.37
CA LEU A 235 -4.48 -11.44 5.80
C LEU A 235 -5.43 -11.20 4.62
N LEU A 236 -4.93 -10.76 3.47
CA LEU A 236 -5.75 -10.57 2.27
C LEU A 236 -6.35 -11.89 1.77
N LEU A 237 -5.59 -12.98 1.83
CA LEU A 237 -6.11 -14.32 1.52
C LEU A 237 -7.16 -14.77 2.55
N ALA A 238 -6.96 -14.46 3.84
CA ALA A 238 -7.96 -14.74 4.88
C ALA A 238 -9.24 -13.91 4.67
N PHE A 239 -9.14 -12.65 4.25
CA PHE A 239 -10.30 -11.83 3.91
C PHE A 239 -11.05 -12.34 2.67
N LEU A 240 -10.32 -12.92 1.71
CA LEU A 240 -10.95 -13.60 0.58
C LEU A 240 -11.61 -14.94 0.99
N TRP A 241 -11.04 -15.63 1.99
CA TRP A 241 -11.57 -16.88 2.54
C TRP A 241 -12.88 -16.69 3.29
N LEU A 242 -13.02 -15.60 4.04
CA LEU A 242 -14.24 -15.24 4.76
C LEU A 242 -15.42 -15.05 3.79
N ASP A 243 -16.63 -15.33 4.25
CA ASP A 243 -17.84 -15.04 3.50
C ASP A 243 -18.03 -13.51 3.33
N ALA A 244 -18.67 -13.12 2.22
CA ALA A 244 -19.09 -11.74 2.04
C ALA A 244 -20.12 -11.34 3.11
N PRO A 245 -20.12 -10.08 3.59
CA PRO A 245 -21.13 -9.62 4.54
C PRO A 245 -22.54 -9.68 3.93
N GLU A 246 -23.53 -10.15 4.68
CA GLU A 246 -24.93 -10.17 4.24
C GLU A 246 -25.49 -8.76 3.98
N ASN A 247 -25.15 -7.81 4.85
CA ASN A 247 -25.45 -6.40 4.68
C ASN A 247 -24.14 -5.62 4.55
N VAL A 248 -23.72 -5.39 3.31
CA VAL A 248 -22.44 -4.78 2.97
C VAL A 248 -22.31 -3.39 3.59
N ASP A 249 -23.25 -2.48 3.33
CA ASP A 249 -23.13 -1.08 3.77
C ASP A 249 -23.07 -0.97 5.30
N GLN A 250 -23.86 -1.79 6.01
CA GLN A 250 -23.80 -1.86 7.48
C GLN A 250 -22.46 -2.40 7.97
N ALA A 251 -21.94 -3.46 7.37
CA ALA A 251 -20.66 -4.08 7.75
C ALA A 251 -19.49 -3.11 7.51
N LEU A 252 -19.52 -2.37 6.40
CA LEU A 252 -18.51 -1.38 6.09
C LEU A 252 -18.56 -0.18 7.04
N ALA A 253 -19.76 0.30 7.38
CA ALA A 253 -19.93 1.38 8.38
C ALA A 253 -19.39 0.95 9.76
N GLN A 254 -19.69 -0.29 10.20
CA GLN A 254 -19.14 -0.84 11.44
C GLN A 254 -17.60 -0.98 11.38
N GLY A 255 -17.08 -1.45 10.25
CA GLY A 255 -15.62 -1.56 10.01
C GLY A 255 -14.94 -0.20 10.03
N HIS A 256 -15.57 0.83 9.46
CA HIS A 256 -15.06 2.20 9.52
C HIS A 256 -15.05 2.74 10.95
N ALA A 257 -16.15 2.61 11.68
CA ALA A 257 -16.25 3.08 13.07
C ALA A 257 -15.24 2.37 14.00
N LEU A 258 -15.03 1.06 13.81
CA LEU A 258 -14.04 0.30 14.56
C LEU A 258 -12.61 0.72 14.18
N ASN A 259 -12.34 0.94 12.89
CA ASN A 259 -11.05 1.45 12.43
C ASN A 259 -10.75 2.83 13.03
N GLU A 260 -11.70 3.76 13.03
CA GLU A 260 -11.54 5.09 13.61
C GLU A 260 -11.23 5.00 15.10
N LYS A 261 -12.00 4.21 15.85
CA LYS A 261 -11.75 3.96 17.27
C LYS A 261 -10.33 3.42 17.54
N ILE A 262 -9.86 2.46 16.72
CA ILE A 262 -8.54 1.86 16.86
C ILE A 262 -7.45 2.84 16.43
N ALA A 263 -7.63 3.54 15.31
CA ALA A 263 -6.68 4.52 14.81
C ALA A 263 -6.39 5.63 15.84
N LEU A 264 -7.43 6.09 16.54
CA LEU A 264 -7.33 7.13 17.56
C LEU A 264 -7.08 6.61 18.99
N SER A 265 -7.00 5.29 19.20
CA SER A 265 -6.63 4.73 20.52
C SER A 265 -5.14 4.89 20.80
N HIS A 266 -4.78 4.92 22.10
CA HIS A 266 -3.39 4.89 22.51
C HIS A 266 -2.69 3.61 22.04
N PRO A 267 -1.41 3.64 21.58
CA PRO A 267 -0.71 2.47 21.06
C PRO A 267 -0.70 1.23 21.98
N LEU A 268 -0.73 1.43 23.30
CA LEU A 268 -0.78 0.33 24.27
C LEU A 268 -2.20 -0.07 24.69
N GLU A 269 -3.23 0.59 24.17
CA GLU A 269 -4.60 0.20 24.47
C GLU A 269 -4.92 -1.16 23.81
N PRO A 270 -5.50 -2.12 24.58
CA PRO A 270 -5.87 -3.42 24.04
C PRO A 270 -7.02 -3.29 23.03
N LEU A 271 -7.21 -4.29 22.19
CA LEU A 271 -8.32 -4.36 21.25
C LEU A 271 -9.68 -4.38 21.98
N PRO A 272 -10.67 -3.66 21.45
CA PRO A 272 -11.96 -3.48 22.13
C PRO A 272 -12.88 -4.69 22.04
N SER A 273 -12.59 -5.69 21.19
CA SER A 273 -13.48 -6.83 20.94
C SER A 273 -12.71 -8.11 20.60
N GLU A 274 -12.95 -9.16 21.39
CA GLU A 274 -12.41 -10.49 21.11
C GLU A 274 -13.16 -11.18 19.95
N ALA A 275 -14.44 -10.89 19.76
CA ALA A 275 -15.24 -11.53 18.72
C ALA A 275 -14.74 -11.22 17.30
N GLU A 276 -14.33 -9.97 17.03
CA GLU A 276 -13.77 -9.59 15.74
C GLU A 276 -12.37 -10.21 15.52
N THR A 277 -11.54 -10.27 16.55
CA THR A 277 -10.23 -10.94 16.47
C THR A 277 -10.38 -12.45 16.24
N GLN A 278 -11.39 -13.08 16.85
CA GLN A 278 -11.66 -14.52 16.69
C GLN A 278 -11.99 -14.88 15.24
N ASN A 279 -12.78 -14.05 14.54
CA ASN A 279 -13.09 -14.27 13.13
C ASN A 279 -11.83 -14.30 12.27
N ILE A 280 -10.92 -13.34 12.48
CA ILE A 280 -9.67 -13.23 11.72
C ILE A 280 -8.71 -14.37 12.05
N THR A 281 -8.51 -14.67 13.34
CA THR A 281 -7.59 -15.73 13.75
C THR A 281 -8.08 -17.10 13.31
N THR A 282 -9.41 -17.35 13.35
CA THR A 282 -10.00 -18.59 12.84
C THR A 282 -9.80 -18.72 11.33
N ALA A 283 -10.03 -17.64 10.56
CA ALA A 283 -9.81 -17.67 9.11
C ALA A 283 -8.34 -17.92 8.75
N LEU A 284 -7.41 -17.32 9.49
CA LEU A 284 -5.96 -17.55 9.31
C LEU A 284 -5.58 -19.00 9.62
N ASP A 285 -6.08 -19.57 10.72
CA ASP A 285 -5.81 -20.97 11.07
C ASP A 285 -6.38 -21.95 10.03
N GLN A 286 -7.62 -21.71 9.59
CA GLN A 286 -8.26 -22.52 8.55
C GLN A 286 -7.48 -22.47 7.23
N LEU A 287 -7.04 -21.28 6.83
CA LEU A 287 -6.24 -21.09 5.62
C LEU A 287 -4.92 -21.86 5.69
N VAL A 288 -4.17 -21.70 6.78
CA VAL A 288 -2.89 -22.39 6.99
C VAL A 288 -3.09 -23.91 7.01
N GLN A 289 -4.13 -24.39 7.67
CA GLN A 289 -4.45 -25.82 7.75
C GLN A 289 -4.90 -26.38 6.40
N HIS A 290 -5.82 -25.70 5.71
CA HIS A 290 -6.42 -26.16 4.46
C HIS A 290 -5.37 -26.30 3.35
N PHE A 291 -4.45 -25.33 3.24
CA PHE A 291 -3.39 -25.36 2.23
C PHE A 291 -2.09 -26.01 2.70
N GLY A 292 -2.04 -26.54 3.92
CA GLY A 292 -0.85 -27.19 4.46
C GLY A 292 0.38 -26.28 4.52
N LEU A 293 0.18 -24.99 4.83
CA LEU A 293 1.26 -24.01 4.86
C LEU A 293 2.25 -24.32 6.00
N GLY A 294 3.55 -24.24 5.69
CA GLY A 294 4.63 -24.61 6.60
C GLY A 294 4.86 -23.65 7.77
N ASP A 295 5.90 -23.95 8.56
CA ASP A 295 6.25 -23.29 9.83
C ASP A 295 6.37 -21.76 9.70
N TYR A 296 6.86 -21.27 8.56
CA TYR A 296 6.96 -19.84 8.31
C TYR A 296 5.59 -19.14 8.41
N HIS A 297 4.59 -19.63 7.70
CA HIS A 297 3.24 -19.04 7.71
C HIS A 297 2.55 -19.23 9.08
N GLN A 298 2.77 -20.38 9.74
CA GLN A 298 2.32 -20.59 11.11
C GLN A 298 2.93 -19.57 12.08
N GLY A 299 4.21 -19.22 11.85
CA GLY A 299 4.91 -18.16 12.58
C GLY A 299 4.28 -16.78 12.37
N LEU A 300 3.87 -16.45 11.14
CA LEU A 300 3.16 -15.19 10.84
C LEU A 300 1.79 -15.12 11.56
N VAL A 301 1.02 -16.21 11.52
CA VAL A 301 -0.26 -16.30 12.25
C VAL A 301 -0.06 -16.14 13.75
N LYS A 302 0.98 -16.79 14.30
CA LYS A 302 1.34 -16.62 15.70
C LYS A 302 1.65 -15.18 16.06
N GLN A 303 2.45 -14.48 15.25
CA GLN A 303 2.77 -13.05 15.47
C GLN A 303 1.51 -12.17 15.47
N VAL A 304 0.55 -12.41 14.58
CA VAL A 304 -0.74 -11.69 14.59
C VAL A 304 -1.50 -11.93 15.89
N LYS A 305 -1.59 -13.19 16.34
CA LYS A 305 -2.26 -13.56 17.59
C LYS A 305 -1.57 -12.96 18.81
N ASP A 306 -0.23 -13.00 18.85
CA ASP A 306 0.56 -12.44 19.93
C ASP A 306 0.34 -10.91 20.01
N ALA A 307 0.32 -10.21 18.86
CA ALA A 307 0.05 -8.77 18.83
C ALA A 307 -1.41 -8.43 19.22
N PHE A 308 -2.38 -9.29 18.91
CA PHE A 308 -3.75 -9.14 19.39
C PHE A 308 -3.86 -9.30 20.91
N ALA A 309 -3.07 -10.18 21.50
CA ALA A 309 -3.02 -10.42 22.94
C ALA A 309 -2.19 -9.35 23.69
N ASP A 310 -1.18 -8.78 23.03
CA ASP A 310 -0.25 -7.82 23.63
C ASP A 310 0.01 -6.66 22.66
N SER A 311 -0.66 -5.54 22.90
CA SER A 311 -0.56 -4.32 22.09
C SER A 311 0.85 -3.72 22.03
N SER A 312 1.74 -4.06 22.98
CA SER A 312 3.14 -3.59 22.97
C SER A 312 3.94 -4.13 21.77
N GLN A 313 3.47 -5.17 21.12
CA GLN A 313 4.08 -5.77 19.93
C GLN A 313 3.72 -5.05 18.62
N THR A 314 2.79 -4.09 18.67
CA THR A 314 2.37 -3.33 17.48
C THR A 314 3.41 -2.30 17.06
N LEU A 315 3.41 -1.92 15.77
CA LEU A 315 4.38 -0.96 15.24
C LEU A 315 4.25 0.42 15.91
N ALA A 316 3.03 0.89 16.18
CA ALA A 316 2.82 2.15 16.91
C ALA A 316 3.42 2.12 18.32
N ALA A 317 3.30 0.98 19.03
CA ALA A 317 3.88 0.83 20.36
C ALA A 317 5.42 0.87 20.34
N GLN A 318 6.04 0.29 19.29
CA GLN A 318 7.49 0.34 19.12
C GLN A 318 8.02 1.77 18.89
N LEU A 319 7.18 2.70 18.45
CA LEU A 319 7.56 4.11 18.27
C LEU A 319 7.52 4.92 19.57
N LEU A 320 6.82 4.48 20.61
CA LEU A 320 6.64 5.22 21.86
C LEU A 320 7.96 5.68 22.51
N PRO A 321 9.01 4.83 22.60
CA PRO A 321 10.28 5.24 23.22
C PRO A 321 11.02 6.35 22.45
N HIS A 322 10.63 6.58 21.19
CA HIS A 322 11.27 7.57 20.31
C HIS A 322 10.55 8.92 20.30
N ILE A 323 9.36 8.99 20.90
CA ILE A 323 8.58 10.23 21.00
C ILE A 323 9.20 11.11 22.10
N LYS A 324 9.60 12.33 21.73
CA LYS A 324 10.09 13.36 22.65
C LYS A 324 9.28 14.64 22.48
N ASP A 325 8.81 15.20 23.55
CA ASP A 325 8.02 16.44 23.53
C ASP A 325 6.86 16.44 22.53
N LYS A 326 6.16 15.29 22.42
CA LYS A 326 5.05 15.03 21.47
C LYS A 326 5.47 15.07 19.99
N SER A 327 6.73 14.80 19.69
CA SER A 327 7.31 14.83 18.36
C SER A 327 8.13 13.56 18.08
N LEU A 328 8.14 13.14 16.82
CA LEU A 328 9.04 12.11 16.27
C LEU A 328 10.08 12.72 15.30
N SER A 329 10.15 14.04 15.17
CA SER A 329 11.00 14.70 14.18
C SER A 329 12.48 14.38 14.36
N ASP A 330 13.01 14.39 15.60
CA ASP A 330 14.42 14.05 15.84
C ASP A 330 14.74 12.62 15.43
N PHE A 331 13.89 11.66 15.84
CA PHE A 331 14.03 10.26 15.47
C PHE A 331 13.95 10.05 13.94
N ALA A 332 13.00 10.71 13.30
CA ALA A 332 12.82 10.61 11.85
C ALA A 332 13.99 11.23 11.09
N LEU A 333 14.52 12.36 11.56
CA LEU A 333 15.70 13.00 10.97
C LEU A 333 16.94 12.11 11.10
N ASP A 334 17.18 11.51 12.27
CA ASP A 334 18.29 10.57 12.49
C ASP A 334 18.19 9.38 11.50
N LYS A 335 16.97 8.83 11.31
CA LYS A 335 16.73 7.76 10.34
C LYS A 335 16.93 8.20 8.90
N ALA A 336 16.39 9.37 8.54
CA ALA A 336 16.52 9.92 7.18
C ALA A 336 18.01 10.17 6.83
N LEU A 337 18.78 10.72 7.75
CA LEU A 337 20.22 10.94 7.57
C LEU A 337 20.99 9.61 7.43
N ALA A 338 20.67 8.61 8.24
CA ALA A 338 21.30 7.29 8.16
C ALA A 338 20.98 6.59 6.83
N TYR A 339 19.73 6.71 6.34
CA TYR A 339 19.31 6.15 5.05
C TYR A 339 19.94 6.89 3.88
N HIS A 340 20.02 8.21 3.94
CA HIS A 340 20.70 9.03 2.96
C HIS A 340 22.20 8.70 2.88
N ASP A 341 22.88 8.57 4.03
CA ASP A 341 24.30 8.17 4.08
C ASP A 341 24.49 6.79 3.43
N TYR A 342 23.61 5.83 3.72
CA TYR A 342 23.62 4.52 3.05
C TYR A 342 23.49 4.68 1.53
N ASP A 343 22.52 5.45 1.04
CA ASP A 343 22.28 5.63 -0.39
C ASP A 343 23.49 6.24 -1.11
N TRP A 344 24.19 7.17 -0.47
CA TRP A 344 25.36 7.85 -1.07
C TRP A 344 26.68 7.12 -0.87
N THR A 345 26.81 6.26 0.11
CA THR A 345 28.05 5.48 0.37
C THR A 345 28.02 4.10 -0.26
N ALA A 346 26.87 3.47 -0.40
CA ALA A 346 26.66 2.17 -1.05
C ALA A 346 26.69 2.29 -2.59
N HIS A 347 27.74 2.79 -3.14
CA HIS A 347 27.87 3.44 -4.44
C HIS A 347 27.27 2.76 -5.67
N TYR A 348 26.94 1.49 -5.72
CA TYR A 348 26.43 0.85 -6.95
C TYR A 348 25.52 -0.34 -6.67
N ALA A 349 25.39 -0.75 -5.42
CA ALA A 349 24.54 -1.87 -5.10
C ALA A 349 23.06 -1.46 -5.15
N LEU A 350 22.29 -2.12 -6.00
CA LEU A 350 20.83 -2.07 -5.92
C LEU A 350 20.38 -3.10 -4.89
N LYS A 351 19.64 -2.65 -3.88
CA LYS A 351 19.12 -3.52 -2.83
C LYS A 351 18.26 -4.65 -3.39
N GLY A 352 18.67 -5.89 -3.08
CA GLY A 352 18.04 -7.09 -3.60
C GLY A 352 18.62 -7.58 -4.94
N TYR A 353 19.63 -6.89 -5.51
CA TYR A 353 20.32 -7.26 -6.74
C TYR A 353 21.84 -7.32 -6.56
N GLU A 354 22.31 -7.39 -5.32
CA GLU A 354 23.72 -7.38 -4.95
C GLU A 354 24.49 -8.59 -5.49
N GLU A 355 23.79 -9.67 -5.83
CA GLU A 355 24.38 -10.88 -6.43
C GLU A 355 24.67 -10.75 -7.92
N MET A 356 24.08 -9.73 -8.58
CA MET A 356 24.35 -9.44 -9.98
C MET A 356 25.68 -8.68 -10.13
N GLU A 357 26.31 -8.81 -11.30
CA GLU A 357 27.49 -8.03 -11.62
C GLU A 357 27.19 -6.53 -11.57
N LEU A 358 28.20 -5.74 -11.20
CA LEU A 358 28.08 -4.30 -11.06
C LEU A 358 27.57 -3.62 -12.35
N SER A 359 28.03 -4.08 -13.52
CA SER A 359 27.57 -3.59 -14.82
C SER A 359 26.07 -3.77 -15.03
N THR A 360 25.53 -4.91 -14.61
CA THR A 360 24.09 -5.20 -14.68
C THR A 360 23.30 -4.34 -13.69
N GLN A 361 23.80 -4.16 -12.46
CA GLN A 361 23.17 -3.29 -11.48
C GLN A 361 23.14 -1.83 -11.92
N MET A 362 24.21 -1.31 -12.53
CA MET A 362 24.28 0.04 -13.09
C MET A 362 23.24 0.23 -14.22
N LEU A 363 23.12 -0.77 -15.08
CA LEU A 363 22.15 -0.75 -16.17
C LEU A 363 20.71 -0.77 -15.65
N LEU A 364 20.42 -1.55 -14.62
CA LEU A 364 19.11 -1.54 -13.95
C LEU A 364 18.83 -0.20 -13.27
N PHE A 365 19.84 0.40 -12.63
CA PHE A 365 19.73 1.74 -12.05
C PHE A 365 19.32 2.76 -13.12
N ASP A 366 20.02 2.82 -14.24
CA ASP A 366 19.73 3.73 -15.35
C ASP A 366 18.34 3.46 -15.95
N ALA A 367 17.96 2.19 -16.08
CA ALA A 367 16.65 1.80 -16.59
C ALA A 367 15.52 2.31 -15.68
N ILE A 368 15.64 2.09 -14.37
CA ILE A 368 14.64 2.57 -13.37
C ILE A 368 14.59 4.10 -13.38
N GLN A 369 15.74 4.77 -13.38
CA GLN A 369 15.82 6.25 -13.40
C GLN A 369 15.14 6.85 -14.65
N LYS A 370 15.24 6.18 -15.79
CA LYS A 370 14.60 6.57 -17.05
C LYS A 370 13.13 6.11 -17.16
N GLY A 371 12.59 5.46 -16.14
CA GLY A 371 11.21 4.97 -16.15
C GLY A 371 10.99 3.76 -17.09
N LEU A 372 12.03 3.01 -17.42
CA LEU A 372 11.90 1.76 -18.16
C LEU A 372 11.34 0.67 -17.25
N HIS A 373 10.54 -0.21 -17.84
CA HIS A 373 10.17 -1.46 -17.21
C HIS A 373 11.27 -2.49 -17.41
N PHE A 374 11.39 -3.45 -16.50
CA PHE A 374 12.31 -4.55 -16.65
C PHE A 374 11.77 -5.87 -16.10
N GLU A 375 12.27 -6.96 -16.65
CA GLU A 375 12.02 -8.33 -16.19
C GLU A 375 13.35 -9.09 -16.21
N ILE A 376 13.63 -9.81 -15.14
CA ILE A 376 14.79 -10.71 -15.07
C ILE A 376 14.31 -12.05 -15.63
N LEU A 377 14.84 -12.42 -16.78
CA LEU A 377 14.52 -13.65 -17.46
C LEU A 377 15.35 -14.82 -16.94
N ASP A 378 16.62 -14.55 -16.60
CA ASP A 378 17.53 -15.50 -15.99
C ASP A 378 18.51 -14.76 -15.05
N GLU A 379 18.53 -15.17 -13.77
CA GLU A 379 19.40 -14.55 -12.77
C GLU A 379 20.86 -15.02 -12.90
N GLN A 380 21.09 -16.30 -13.24
CA GLN A 380 22.45 -16.85 -13.35
C GLN A 380 23.18 -16.27 -14.54
N ASP A 381 22.49 -16.19 -15.67
CA ASP A 381 23.01 -15.60 -16.91
C ASP A 381 22.83 -14.09 -16.98
N GLN A 382 22.29 -13.46 -15.93
CA GLN A 382 22.01 -12.03 -15.85
C GLN A 382 21.29 -11.51 -17.11
N PHE A 383 20.31 -12.29 -17.56
CA PHE A 383 19.56 -12.02 -18.77
C PHE A 383 18.32 -11.19 -18.44
N LEU A 384 18.23 -9.99 -19.01
CA LEU A 384 17.21 -8.99 -18.73
C LEU A 384 16.44 -8.65 -19.99
N LYS A 385 15.16 -8.36 -19.81
CA LYS A 385 14.31 -7.68 -20.77
C LYS A 385 13.99 -6.31 -20.23
N LEU A 386 14.25 -5.27 -21.02
CA LEU A 386 13.92 -3.88 -20.73
C LEU A 386 12.89 -3.42 -21.76
N TRP A 387 11.90 -2.58 -21.33
CA TRP A 387 10.97 -2.03 -22.31
C TRP A 387 10.35 -0.70 -21.86
N HIS A 388 9.99 0.09 -22.86
CA HIS A 388 9.16 1.28 -22.71
C HIS A 388 8.22 1.37 -23.90
N LYS A 389 6.90 1.35 -23.64
CA LYS A 389 5.87 1.25 -24.69
C LYS A 389 6.12 0.04 -25.60
N ASP A 390 6.30 0.27 -26.91
CA ASP A 390 6.51 -0.79 -27.91
C ASP A 390 7.99 -1.12 -28.14
N HIS A 391 8.92 -0.38 -27.50
CA HIS A 391 10.34 -0.62 -27.63
C HIS A 391 10.82 -1.64 -26.58
N VAL A 392 11.44 -2.72 -27.01
CA VAL A 392 11.93 -3.81 -26.18
C VAL A 392 13.40 -4.07 -26.48
N GLU A 393 14.20 -4.15 -25.43
CA GLU A 393 15.62 -4.47 -25.49
C GLU A 393 15.92 -5.67 -24.61
N TYR A 394 16.91 -6.47 -25.00
CA TYR A 394 17.41 -7.58 -24.21
C TYR A 394 18.87 -7.34 -23.87
N VAL A 395 19.26 -7.69 -22.66
CA VAL A 395 20.59 -7.51 -22.14
C VAL A 395 21.05 -8.79 -21.47
N LYS A 396 22.29 -9.22 -21.74
CA LYS A 396 22.93 -10.36 -21.09
C LYS A 396 24.32 -9.94 -20.59
N ASN A 397 24.58 -10.13 -19.29
CA ASN A 397 25.84 -9.73 -18.66
C ASN A 397 26.23 -8.27 -18.96
N GLY A 398 25.24 -7.36 -18.86
CA GLY A 398 25.43 -5.92 -19.10
C GLY A 398 25.59 -5.51 -20.57
N ASN A 399 25.47 -6.43 -21.53
CA ASN A 399 25.60 -6.14 -22.95
C ASN A 399 24.27 -6.35 -23.70
N MET A 400 24.01 -5.47 -24.68
CA MET A 400 22.85 -5.62 -25.57
C MET A 400 22.92 -6.95 -26.32
N THR A 401 21.79 -7.64 -26.42
CA THR A 401 21.68 -8.94 -27.07
C THR A 401 20.32 -9.10 -27.75
N SER A 402 20.08 -10.25 -28.44
CA SER A 402 18.78 -10.59 -29.00
C SER A 402 18.01 -11.54 -28.10
N LYS A 403 16.69 -11.62 -28.32
CA LYS A 403 15.82 -12.58 -27.62
C LYS A 403 16.26 -14.04 -27.88
N ASP A 404 16.85 -14.30 -29.05
CA ASP A 404 17.25 -15.66 -29.47
C ASP A 404 18.44 -16.22 -28.64
N ASN A 405 19.11 -15.35 -27.87
CA ASN A 405 20.19 -15.75 -26.95
C ASN A 405 19.67 -16.17 -25.56
N TYR A 406 18.34 -16.33 -25.42
CA TYR A 406 17.67 -16.88 -24.24
C TYR A 406 17.46 -18.40 -24.39
N VAL A 407 18.42 -19.18 -24.78
CA VAL A 407 18.31 -20.65 -24.86
C VAL A 407 19.39 -21.30 -24.01
#